data_15933ecd3ec760e9f3f5401331bdf101
#
_entry.id   15933ecd3ec760e9f3f5401331bdf101
#
_cell.length_a   1.000
_cell.length_b   1.000
_cell.length_c   1.000
_cell.angle_alpha   90.00
_cell.angle_beta   90.00
_cell.angle_gamma   90.00
#
_symmetry.space_group_name_H-M   'P 1'
#
loop_
_entity.id
_entity.type
_entity.pdbx_description
1 polymer ?
#
loop_
_entity_poly.entity_id
_entity_poly.type
_entity_poly.pdbx_seq_one_letter_code
_entity_poly.pdbx_strand_id
1 'polypeptide(L)'
;MANDLGIAFYITICCIAFIISKIILTILLYKRWKQKNVIYEEGFSGGKVVMFRSPVLQSLTSDVLLKKTLKLSNKDIIGAGGYGTVYRLMINDTLAFAVKRLNRGTADRDKGFERELEAMGDIKHRNIITLHGYYSSPHYNLLIYELMPNGSLDAFLHGKSMESKILDWPTRYKIALGAARGIAYLHHDCIPHIIHRDIKSSNILLDQNMEARVSDFGLATLMEPDKTHVSTFVAGTFGYLAPEYFDTGRATGKGDVYSFGVVLLELLTGKKPTDEAFLEEGTKLVTWVKGVVEERREEYVLDSSLSSCPVDEINNTFNIALMCLETDPSKRPTMAEVVKMLEQIKSGSAVTDS
;
A
#
# COMPACT_ATOMS: atom_id res chain seq x y z
N MET A 1 -17.95 27.41 -49.72
CA MET A 1 -17.35 26.08 -49.97
C MET A 1 -15.81 26.10 -50.08
N ALA A 2 -15.15 26.95 -50.92
CA ALA A 2 -13.68 26.94 -50.98
C ALA A 2 -12.98 27.46 -49.72
N ASN A 3 -13.56 28.50 -49.07
CA ASN A 3 -13.01 29.03 -47.80
C ASN A 3 -13.18 28.06 -46.63
N ASP A 4 -14.25 27.31 -46.57
CA ASP A 4 -14.52 26.35 -45.48
C ASP A 4 -13.55 25.16 -45.53
N LEU A 5 -13.21 24.71 -46.74
CA LEU A 5 -12.21 23.64 -46.96
C LEU A 5 -10.81 24.07 -46.52
N GLY A 6 -10.45 25.34 -46.77
CA GLY A 6 -9.19 25.92 -46.31
C GLY A 6 -9.10 26.02 -44.79
N ILE A 7 -10.16 26.48 -44.14
CA ILE A 7 -10.22 26.59 -42.68
C ILE A 7 -10.13 25.20 -42.02
N ALA A 8 -10.87 24.20 -42.53
CA ALA A 8 -10.80 22.84 -42.03
C ALA A 8 -9.39 22.23 -42.16
N PHE A 9 -8.70 22.48 -43.27
CA PHE A 9 -7.34 22.04 -43.51
C PHE A 9 -6.36 22.66 -42.49
N TYR A 10 -6.45 23.97 -42.23
CA TYR A 10 -5.63 24.65 -41.24
C TYR A 10 -5.87 24.14 -39.82
N ILE A 11 -7.14 23.93 -39.44
CA ILE A 11 -7.50 23.35 -38.13
C ILE A 11 -6.88 21.97 -38.00
N THR A 12 -6.97 21.11 -39.02
CA THR A 12 -6.40 19.76 -38.98
C THR A 12 -4.89 19.80 -38.78
N ILE A 13 -4.17 20.68 -39.50
CA ILE A 13 -2.72 20.85 -39.35
C ILE A 13 -2.39 21.32 -37.92
N CYS A 14 -3.13 22.29 -37.40
CA CYS A 14 -2.91 22.79 -36.03
C CYS A 14 -3.15 21.68 -35.00
N CYS A 15 -4.18 20.86 -35.13
CA CYS A 15 -4.46 19.71 -34.26
C CYS A 15 -3.32 18.68 -34.33
N ILE A 16 -2.85 18.33 -35.51
CA ILE A 16 -1.72 17.41 -35.69
C ILE A 16 -0.44 17.97 -35.04
N ALA A 17 -0.13 19.23 -35.29
CA ALA A 17 1.03 19.90 -34.71
C ALA A 17 0.95 19.94 -33.17
N PHE A 18 -0.24 20.19 -32.62
CA PHE A 18 -0.48 20.16 -31.18
C PHE A 18 -0.27 18.76 -30.57
N ILE A 19 -0.79 17.72 -31.23
CA ILE A 19 -0.60 16.32 -30.79
C ILE A 19 0.90 15.94 -30.82
N ILE A 20 1.59 16.27 -31.90
CA ILE A 20 3.04 16.02 -32.05
C ILE A 20 3.82 16.77 -30.94
N SER A 21 3.49 18.02 -30.69
CA SER A 21 4.11 18.83 -29.64
C SER A 21 3.92 18.19 -28.25
N LYS A 22 2.70 17.69 -27.94
CA LYS A 22 2.42 16.99 -26.68
C LYS A 22 3.23 15.68 -26.57
N ILE A 23 3.31 14.89 -27.64
CA ILE A 23 4.12 13.67 -27.68
C ILE A 23 5.60 13.98 -27.41
N ILE A 24 6.15 14.98 -28.12
CA ILE A 24 7.55 15.41 -27.93
C ILE A 24 7.79 15.86 -26.50
N LEU A 25 6.88 16.69 -25.93
CA LEU A 25 6.98 17.15 -24.57
C LEU A 25 6.96 15.99 -23.57
N THR A 26 6.06 15.03 -23.76
CA THR A 26 5.97 13.82 -22.92
C THR A 26 7.26 13.01 -22.99
N ILE A 27 7.83 12.80 -24.19
CA ILE A 27 9.12 12.10 -24.38
C ILE A 27 10.26 12.86 -23.69
N LEU A 28 10.29 14.19 -23.81
CA LEU A 28 11.33 15.01 -23.18
C LEU A 28 11.21 14.98 -21.66
N LEU A 29 10.00 15.07 -21.12
CA LEU A 29 9.74 14.95 -19.69
C LEU A 29 10.12 13.57 -19.17
N TYR A 30 9.76 12.50 -19.89
CA TYR A 30 10.15 11.14 -19.55
C TYR A 30 11.68 10.95 -19.58
N LYS A 31 12.37 11.44 -20.64
CA LYS A 31 13.85 11.38 -20.70
C LYS A 31 14.49 12.17 -19.54
N ARG A 32 13.98 13.37 -19.25
CA ARG A 32 14.49 14.21 -18.13
C ARG A 32 14.24 13.52 -16.78
N TRP A 33 13.06 12.92 -16.58
CA TRP A 33 12.74 12.14 -15.39
C TRP A 33 13.68 10.93 -15.27
N LYS A 34 13.85 10.14 -16.33
CA LYS A 34 14.75 8.99 -16.35
C LYS A 34 16.20 9.39 -16.01
N GLN A 35 16.72 10.47 -16.60
CA GLN A 35 18.06 11.00 -16.28
C GLN A 35 18.17 11.45 -14.81
N LYS A 36 17.10 11.97 -14.26
CA LYS A 36 17.10 12.51 -12.88
C LYS A 36 16.95 11.40 -11.84
N ASN A 37 16.18 10.36 -12.14
CA ASN A 37 15.75 9.34 -11.16
C ASN A 37 16.48 8.00 -11.29
N VAL A 38 17.07 7.67 -12.42
CA VAL A 38 17.79 6.41 -12.65
C VAL A 38 19.29 6.63 -12.52
N ILE A 39 19.95 5.84 -11.64
CA ILE A 39 21.40 5.89 -11.47
C ILE A 39 22.08 5.16 -12.63
N TYR A 40 21.58 3.98 -12.96
CA TYR A 40 22.05 3.19 -14.08
C TYR A 40 20.97 2.24 -14.59
N GLU A 41 21.14 1.80 -15.85
CA GLU A 41 20.33 0.81 -16.52
C GLU A 41 21.26 -0.09 -17.31
N GLU A 42 21.30 -1.37 -16.99
CA GLU A 42 22.25 -2.32 -17.57
C GLU A 42 21.60 -3.66 -17.90
N GLY A 43 21.96 -4.25 -19.04
CA GLY A 43 21.58 -5.61 -19.41
C GLY A 43 22.53 -6.62 -18.78
N PHE A 44 22.00 -7.64 -18.09
CA PHE A 44 22.78 -8.68 -17.42
C PHE A 44 22.13 -10.06 -17.58
N SER A 45 22.90 -11.05 -18.01
CA SER A 45 22.41 -12.45 -18.18
C SER A 45 21.05 -12.56 -18.89
N GLY A 46 20.82 -11.76 -19.94
CA GLY A 46 19.56 -11.69 -20.68
C GLY A 46 18.44 -10.91 -19.97
N GLY A 47 18.73 -10.26 -18.85
CA GLY A 47 17.81 -9.39 -18.12
C GLY A 47 18.30 -7.95 -18.05
N LYS A 48 17.44 -7.07 -17.53
CA LYS A 48 17.68 -5.63 -17.40
C LYS A 48 17.53 -5.22 -15.94
N VAL A 49 18.56 -4.57 -15.37
CA VAL A 49 18.53 -3.95 -14.04
C VAL A 49 18.27 -2.46 -14.18
N VAL A 50 17.34 -1.95 -13.40
CA VAL A 50 17.10 -0.51 -13.28
C VAL A 50 17.12 -0.16 -11.80
N MET A 51 17.99 0.79 -11.43
CA MET A 51 18.03 1.32 -10.06
C MET A 51 17.64 2.80 -10.07
N PHE A 52 16.79 3.19 -9.15
CA PHE A 52 16.36 4.57 -8.99
C PHE A 52 17.41 5.37 -8.20
N ARG A 53 17.56 6.65 -8.52
CA ARG A 53 18.53 7.50 -7.84
C ARG A 53 18.16 7.66 -6.36
N SER A 54 19.03 7.15 -5.49
CA SER A 54 18.89 7.24 -4.03
C SER A 54 20.28 7.43 -3.40
N PRO A 55 20.41 8.24 -2.35
CA PRO A 55 21.67 8.38 -1.61
C PRO A 55 22.19 7.06 -1.07
N VAL A 56 21.30 6.16 -0.67
CA VAL A 56 21.62 4.83 -0.13
C VAL A 56 22.31 3.92 -1.17
N LEU A 57 22.11 4.19 -2.47
CA LEU A 57 22.59 3.34 -3.56
C LEU A 57 23.87 3.85 -4.23
N GLN A 58 24.45 4.95 -3.76
CA GLN A 58 25.61 5.58 -4.41
C GLN A 58 26.84 4.65 -4.51
N SER A 59 26.97 3.71 -3.59
CA SER A 59 28.08 2.74 -3.55
C SER A 59 27.72 1.35 -4.10
N LEU A 60 26.45 1.14 -4.54
CA LEU A 60 25.97 -0.16 -5.00
C LEU A 60 26.03 -0.24 -6.52
N THR A 61 26.79 -1.21 -7.05
CA THR A 61 26.79 -1.54 -8.47
C THR A 61 25.80 -2.66 -8.77
N SER A 62 25.24 -2.68 -10.00
CA SER A 62 24.35 -3.73 -10.49
C SER A 62 24.96 -5.12 -10.34
N ASP A 63 26.22 -5.25 -10.63
CA ASP A 63 26.96 -6.51 -10.58
C ASP A 63 27.02 -7.07 -9.13
N VAL A 64 27.29 -6.21 -8.14
CA VAL A 64 27.27 -6.60 -6.72
C VAL A 64 25.87 -7.04 -6.29
N LEU A 65 24.86 -6.28 -6.66
CA LEU A 65 23.47 -6.59 -6.35
C LEU A 65 23.08 -7.96 -6.91
N LEU A 66 23.29 -8.18 -8.22
CA LEU A 66 22.88 -9.42 -8.90
C LEU A 66 23.68 -10.64 -8.41
N LYS A 67 24.99 -10.51 -8.20
CA LYS A 67 25.80 -11.60 -7.62
C LYS A 67 25.31 -12.01 -6.22
N LYS A 68 24.82 -11.07 -5.44
CA LYS A 68 24.25 -11.35 -4.12
C LYS A 68 22.85 -11.95 -4.19
N THR A 69 22.00 -11.50 -5.13
CA THR A 69 20.67 -12.09 -5.31
C THR A 69 20.73 -13.55 -5.77
N LEU A 70 21.75 -13.94 -6.52
CA LEU A 70 21.97 -15.35 -6.93
C LEU A 70 22.34 -16.28 -5.77
N LYS A 71 22.80 -15.73 -4.63
CA LYS A 71 23.16 -16.49 -3.40
C LYS A 71 22.02 -16.61 -2.42
N LEU A 72 20.86 -15.98 -2.67
CA LEU A 72 19.70 -16.04 -1.79
C LEU A 72 19.19 -17.48 -1.68
N SER A 73 18.86 -17.88 -0.46
CA SER A 73 18.44 -19.21 -0.08
C SER A 73 17.16 -19.16 0.77
N ASN A 74 16.63 -20.31 1.14
CA ASN A 74 15.45 -20.38 2.00
C ASN A 74 15.64 -19.73 3.39
N LYS A 75 16.91 -19.60 3.85
CA LYS A 75 17.23 -18.94 5.14
C LYS A 75 17.02 -17.42 5.09
N ASP A 76 17.03 -16.87 3.89
CA ASP A 76 16.89 -15.44 3.66
C ASP A 76 15.44 -15.02 3.44
N ILE A 77 14.49 -15.98 3.41
CA ILE A 77 13.08 -15.72 3.21
C ILE A 77 12.52 -15.00 4.43
N ILE A 78 11.90 -13.83 4.19
CA ILE A 78 11.20 -13.02 5.20
C ILE A 78 9.70 -12.95 4.93
N GLY A 79 9.24 -13.42 3.78
CA GLY A 79 7.84 -13.49 3.42
C GLY A 79 7.62 -14.31 2.16
N ALA A 80 6.46 -15.00 2.09
CA ALA A 80 6.04 -15.73 0.90
C ALA A 80 4.52 -15.64 0.75
N GLY A 81 4.05 -15.48 -0.47
CA GLY A 81 2.62 -15.38 -0.78
C GLY A 81 2.33 -15.68 -2.25
N GLY A 82 1.07 -15.51 -2.66
CA GLY A 82 0.61 -15.79 -4.02
C GLY A 82 1.35 -15.02 -5.12
N TYR A 83 1.86 -13.83 -4.78
CA TYR A 83 2.55 -12.93 -5.73
C TYR A 83 4.07 -13.12 -5.77
N GLY A 84 4.67 -13.95 -4.90
CA GLY A 84 6.10 -14.20 -4.93
C GLY A 84 6.70 -14.47 -3.55
N THR A 85 8.03 -14.52 -3.52
CA THR A 85 8.82 -14.73 -2.31
C THR A 85 9.68 -13.50 -2.04
N VAL A 86 9.68 -13.04 -0.80
CA VAL A 86 10.46 -11.88 -0.35
C VAL A 86 11.66 -12.37 0.46
N TYR A 87 12.84 -11.91 0.08
CA TYR A 87 14.11 -12.27 0.69
C TYR A 87 14.75 -11.05 1.35
N ARG A 88 15.45 -11.27 2.46
CA ARG A 88 16.39 -10.29 3.02
C ARG A 88 17.71 -10.41 2.26
N LEU A 89 18.14 -9.34 1.60
CA LEU A 89 19.39 -9.27 0.88
C LEU A 89 20.39 -8.38 1.64
N MET A 90 21.39 -8.99 2.26
CA MET A 90 22.48 -8.26 2.92
C MET A 90 23.54 -7.85 1.90
N ILE A 91 23.76 -6.55 1.73
CA ILE A 91 24.85 -6.02 0.90
C ILE A 91 26.14 -5.92 1.71
N ASN A 92 26.04 -5.42 2.92
CA ASN A 92 27.11 -5.39 3.92
C ASN A 92 26.48 -5.39 5.32
N ASP A 93 27.27 -5.17 6.36
CA ASP A 93 26.80 -5.21 7.76
C ASP A 93 25.77 -4.11 8.09
N THR A 94 25.74 -3.03 7.31
CA THR A 94 24.88 -1.86 7.56
C THR A 94 23.80 -1.67 6.50
N LEU A 95 23.91 -2.30 5.32
CA LEU A 95 23.01 -2.11 4.19
C LEU A 95 22.33 -3.42 3.79
N ALA A 96 21.02 -3.44 3.92
CA ALA A 96 20.17 -4.56 3.53
C ALA A 96 18.93 -4.08 2.76
N PHE A 97 18.42 -4.95 1.89
CA PHE A 97 17.21 -4.73 1.11
C PHE A 97 16.21 -5.88 1.31
N ALA A 98 14.95 -5.60 1.07
CA ALA A 98 13.94 -6.62 0.82
C ALA A 98 13.82 -6.82 -0.70
N VAL A 99 13.99 -8.05 -1.16
CA VAL A 99 13.93 -8.40 -2.59
C VAL A 99 12.75 -9.32 -2.81
N LYS A 100 11.72 -8.82 -3.48
CA LYS A 100 10.54 -9.60 -3.87
C LYS A 100 10.82 -10.26 -5.23
N ARG A 101 10.86 -11.58 -5.24
CA ARG A 101 11.04 -12.39 -6.46
C ARG A 101 9.70 -12.87 -6.98
N LEU A 102 9.40 -12.51 -8.19
CA LEU A 102 8.20 -12.87 -8.94
C LEU A 102 8.61 -13.85 -10.05
N ASN A 103 8.13 -15.08 -9.99
CA ASN A 103 8.39 -16.05 -11.06
C ASN A 103 7.50 -15.71 -12.26
N ARG A 104 8.09 -15.65 -13.46
CA ARG A 104 7.33 -15.53 -14.70
C ARG A 104 6.60 -16.84 -15.02
N GLY A 105 5.60 -16.77 -15.87
CA GLY A 105 4.90 -17.95 -16.39
C GLY A 105 3.39 -17.94 -16.24
N THR A 106 2.80 -16.94 -15.59
CA THR A 106 1.37 -16.67 -15.66
C THR A 106 1.13 -15.20 -15.98
N ALA A 107 0.18 -14.91 -16.87
CA ALA A 107 -0.17 -13.54 -17.27
C ALA A 107 -0.49 -12.63 -16.06
N ASP A 108 -1.06 -13.19 -14.98
CA ASP A 108 -1.40 -12.41 -13.79
C ASP A 108 -0.18 -11.96 -12.98
N ARG A 109 0.88 -12.79 -12.93
CA ARG A 109 2.13 -12.42 -12.23
C ARG A 109 2.92 -11.35 -12.96
N ASP A 110 2.96 -11.42 -14.30
CA ASP A 110 3.60 -10.40 -15.13
C ASP A 110 2.84 -9.08 -15.02
N LYS A 111 1.50 -9.11 -15.04
CA LYS A 111 0.66 -7.92 -14.78
C LYS A 111 0.85 -7.36 -13.36
N GLY A 112 1.03 -8.21 -12.35
CA GLY A 112 1.31 -7.77 -10.97
C GLY A 112 2.62 -6.98 -10.89
N PHE A 113 3.68 -7.46 -11.55
CA PHE A 113 4.95 -6.75 -11.62
C PHE A 113 4.83 -5.38 -12.33
N GLU A 114 4.14 -5.34 -13.47
CA GLU A 114 3.93 -4.11 -14.23
C GLU A 114 3.14 -3.08 -13.42
N ARG A 115 2.04 -3.49 -12.77
CA ARG A 115 1.23 -2.63 -11.89
C ARG A 115 2.03 -2.07 -10.73
N GLU A 116 2.85 -2.91 -10.10
CA GLU A 116 3.68 -2.49 -8.96
C GLU A 116 4.75 -1.47 -9.40
N LEU A 117 5.35 -1.65 -10.59
CA LEU A 117 6.26 -0.67 -11.16
C LEU A 117 5.55 0.63 -11.56
N GLU A 118 4.40 0.53 -12.21
CA GLU A 118 3.63 1.68 -12.65
C GLU A 118 3.14 2.52 -11.47
N ALA A 119 2.64 1.86 -10.42
CA ALA A 119 2.20 2.54 -9.21
C ALA A 119 3.36 3.16 -8.43
N MET A 120 4.51 2.47 -8.34
CA MET A 120 5.61 2.85 -7.44
C MET A 120 6.68 3.75 -8.07
N GLY A 121 6.66 3.94 -9.41
CA GLY A 121 7.75 4.60 -10.13
C GLY A 121 8.07 6.03 -9.65
N ASP A 122 7.08 6.77 -9.21
CA ASP A 122 7.20 8.17 -8.78
C ASP A 122 6.84 8.41 -7.31
N ILE A 123 6.43 7.37 -6.59
CA ILE A 123 6.01 7.50 -5.19
C ILE A 123 7.20 7.78 -4.28
N LYS A 124 7.07 8.86 -3.49
CA LYS A 124 7.97 9.20 -2.37
C LYS A 124 7.16 9.76 -1.23
N HIS A 125 6.79 8.92 -0.30
CA HIS A 125 6.08 9.32 0.90
C HIS A 125 6.58 8.54 2.11
N ARG A 126 6.68 9.19 3.28
CA ARG A 126 7.22 8.59 4.51
C ARG A 126 6.46 7.34 4.99
N ASN A 127 5.18 7.23 4.65
CA ASN A 127 4.32 6.11 5.03
C ASN A 127 4.02 5.15 3.85
N ILE A 128 4.84 5.19 2.80
CA ILE A 128 4.83 4.24 1.69
C ILE A 128 6.21 3.60 1.60
N ILE A 129 6.26 2.29 1.35
CA ILE A 129 7.52 1.56 1.15
C ILE A 129 8.30 2.13 -0.03
N THR A 130 9.62 2.26 0.10
CA THR A 130 10.45 2.79 -0.98
C THR A 130 10.89 1.67 -1.90
N LEU A 131 10.57 1.80 -3.20
CA LEU A 131 11.13 0.97 -4.26
C LEU A 131 12.45 1.57 -4.73
N HIS A 132 13.55 0.85 -4.56
CA HIS A 132 14.89 1.27 -4.96
C HIS A 132 15.24 0.91 -6.41
N GLY A 133 14.57 -0.09 -6.96
CA GLY A 133 14.81 -0.54 -8.33
C GLY A 133 14.20 -1.89 -8.62
N TYR A 134 14.47 -2.39 -9.81
CA TYR A 134 13.98 -3.70 -10.26
C TYR A 134 14.98 -4.40 -11.17
N TYR A 135 14.82 -5.70 -11.29
CA TYR A 135 15.45 -6.52 -12.32
C TYR A 135 14.36 -7.27 -13.09
N SER A 136 14.45 -7.26 -14.41
CA SER A 136 13.53 -8.00 -15.28
C SER A 136 14.31 -8.92 -16.20
N SER A 137 13.96 -10.21 -16.23
CA SER A 137 14.56 -11.22 -17.07
C SER A 137 13.49 -12.13 -17.68
N PRO A 138 13.83 -13.00 -18.68
CA PRO A 138 12.87 -13.94 -19.24
C PRO A 138 12.29 -14.94 -18.22
N HIS A 139 12.97 -15.21 -17.10
CA HIS A 139 12.61 -16.26 -16.15
C HIS A 139 11.92 -15.74 -14.89
N TYR A 140 12.32 -14.57 -14.38
CA TYR A 140 11.79 -13.96 -13.17
C TYR A 140 12.03 -12.46 -13.14
N ASN A 141 11.23 -11.78 -12.35
CA ASN A 141 11.40 -10.37 -12.05
C ASN A 141 11.76 -10.20 -10.57
N LEU A 142 12.56 -9.17 -10.25
CA LEU A 142 12.86 -8.76 -8.89
C LEU A 142 12.42 -7.32 -8.67
N LEU A 143 11.80 -7.06 -7.52
CA LEU A 143 11.56 -5.72 -7.01
C LEU A 143 12.43 -5.53 -5.75
N ILE A 144 13.15 -4.42 -5.68
CA ILE A 144 14.15 -4.16 -4.65
C ILE A 144 13.65 -3.01 -3.77
N TYR A 145 13.26 -3.34 -2.55
CA TYR A 145 12.68 -2.41 -1.59
C TYR A 145 13.62 -2.12 -0.45
N GLU A 146 13.36 -1.03 0.26
CA GLU A 146 13.91 -0.84 1.59
C GLU A 146 13.50 -2.00 2.52
N LEU A 147 14.39 -2.40 3.42
CA LEU A 147 14.09 -3.46 4.40
C LEU A 147 13.39 -2.85 5.61
N MET A 148 12.24 -3.41 5.96
CA MET A 148 11.50 -3.06 7.18
C MET A 148 11.90 -4.01 8.32
N PRO A 149 12.68 -3.53 9.30
CA PRO A 149 13.31 -4.41 10.31
C PRO A 149 12.29 -5.04 11.26
N ASN A 150 11.16 -4.38 11.49
CA ASN A 150 10.11 -4.90 12.37
C ASN A 150 9.05 -5.73 11.64
N GLY A 151 9.20 -5.97 10.31
CA GLY A 151 8.25 -6.80 9.54
C GLY A 151 6.89 -6.16 9.39
N SER A 152 5.82 -6.95 9.40
CA SER A 152 4.45 -6.50 9.18
C SER A 152 3.66 -6.35 10.49
N LEU A 153 2.62 -5.51 10.47
CA LEU A 153 1.67 -5.35 11.56
C LEU A 153 0.96 -6.67 11.90
N ASP A 154 0.64 -7.49 10.88
CA ASP A 154 0.08 -8.84 11.07
C ASP A 154 0.98 -9.73 11.92
N ALA A 155 2.28 -9.72 11.66
CA ALA A 155 3.25 -10.50 12.43
C ALA A 155 3.35 -10.04 13.90
N PHE A 156 3.17 -8.75 14.16
CA PHE A 156 3.13 -8.22 15.53
C PHE A 156 1.86 -8.56 16.28
N LEU A 157 0.69 -8.37 15.64
CA LEU A 157 -0.60 -8.58 16.31
C LEU A 157 -0.90 -10.08 16.49
N HIS A 158 -0.47 -10.92 15.56
CA HIS A 158 -0.93 -12.30 15.45
C HIS A 158 0.19 -13.36 15.36
N GLY A 159 1.45 -12.93 15.41
CA GLY A 159 2.60 -13.83 15.34
C GLY A 159 2.72 -14.73 16.57
N LYS A 160 3.09 -15.99 16.36
CA LYS A 160 3.30 -16.99 17.44
C LYS A 160 4.65 -16.85 18.16
N SER A 161 5.40 -15.77 17.99
CA SER A 161 6.69 -15.59 18.65
C SER A 161 6.49 -15.46 20.15
N MET A 162 7.23 -16.25 20.95
CA MET A 162 7.20 -16.19 22.42
C MET A 162 7.72 -14.84 23.00
N GLU A 163 8.30 -14.01 22.17
CA GLU A 163 8.69 -12.62 22.48
C GLU A 163 7.71 -11.62 21.80
N SER A 164 6.41 -11.86 21.85
CA SER A 164 5.44 -10.91 21.31
C SER A 164 5.59 -9.59 22.08
N LYS A 165 6.31 -8.64 21.49
CA LYS A 165 6.36 -7.27 21.99
C LYS A 165 4.92 -6.75 21.96
N ILE A 166 4.36 -6.53 23.13
CA ILE A 166 3.01 -5.96 23.25
C ILE A 166 3.04 -4.59 22.60
N LEU A 167 2.18 -4.38 21.60
CA LEU A 167 1.96 -3.05 21.05
C LEU A 167 1.07 -2.27 22.00
N ASP A 168 1.66 -1.29 22.68
CA ASP A 168 0.92 -0.33 23.49
C ASP A 168 0.04 0.59 22.62
N TRP A 169 -0.90 1.28 23.26
CA TRP A 169 -1.81 2.17 22.57
C TRP A 169 -1.11 3.29 21.77
N PRO A 170 -0.13 4.02 22.32
CA PRO A 170 0.59 5.04 21.56
C PRO A 170 1.21 4.51 20.27
N THR A 171 1.74 3.29 20.29
CA THR A 171 2.33 2.64 19.12
C THR A 171 1.25 2.21 18.11
N ARG A 172 0.14 1.61 18.58
CA ARG A 172 -0.99 1.25 17.70
C ARG A 172 -1.60 2.49 17.02
N TYR A 173 -1.78 3.56 17.77
CA TYR A 173 -2.25 4.82 17.24
C TYR A 173 -1.30 5.41 16.19
N LYS A 174 0.01 5.40 16.47
CA LYS A 174 1.05 5.85 15.53
C LYS A 174 1.01 5.05 14.23
N ILE A 175 0.85 3.73 14.31
CA ILE A 175 0.73 2.84 13.17
C ILE A 175 -0.54 3.17 12.37
N ALA A 176 -1.69 3.32 13.04
CA ALA A 176 -2.95 3.68 12.41
C ALA A 176 -2.85 5.00 11.64
N LEU A 177 -2.32 6.04 12.28
CA LEU A 177 -2.17 7.37 11.67
C LEU A 177 -1.18 7.34 10.49
N GLY A 178 -0.06 6.63 10.63
CA GLY A 178 0.92 6.46 9.55
C GLY A 178 0.32 5.75 8.34
N ALA A 179 -0.37 4.63 8.54
CA ALA A 179 -1.05 3.90 7.46
C ALA A 179 -2.12 4.77 6.78
N ALA A 180 -2.95 5.48 7.56
CA ALA A 180 -3.95 6.41 7.03
C ALA A 180 -3.33 7.49 6.14
N ARG A 181 -2.22 8.11 6.57
CA ARG A 181 -1.48 9.12 5.79
C ARG A 181 -0.93 8.53 4.49
N GLY A 182 -0.40 7.30 4.52
CA GLY A 182 0.06 6.61 3.32
C GLY A 182 -1.07 6.41 2.30
N ILE A 183 -2.22 5.91 2.74
CA ILE A 183 -3.38 5.68 1.86
C ILE A 183 -3.97 7.01 1.37
N ALA A 184 -4.04 8.04 2.22
CA ALA A 184 -4.50 9.37 1.83
C ALA A 184 -3.63 9.97 0.72
N TYR A 185 -2.31 9.83 0.83
CA TYR A 185 -1.37 10.25 -0.21
C TYR A 185 -1.64 9.57 -1.56
N LEU A 186 -1.90 8.25 -1.57
CA LEU A 186 -2.25 7.52 -2.79
C LEU A 186 -3.53 8.04 -3.43
N HIS A 187 -4.54 8.33 -2.61
CA HIS A 187 -5.87 8.73 -3.08
C HIS A 187 -5.97 10.18 -3.53
N HIS A 188 -5.14 11.09 -2.98
CA HIS A 188 -5.35 12.53 -3.13
C HIS A 188 -4.15 13.28 -3.72
N ASP A 189 -2.92 12.84 -3.44
CA ASP A 189 -1.71 13.57 -3.82
C ASP A 189 -1.01 12.96 -5.05
N CYS A 190 -1.27 11.69 -5.37
CA CYS A 190 -0.77 11.04 -6.58
C CYS A 190 -1.55 11.49 -7.82
N ILE A 191 -0.87 11.63 -8.96
CA ILE A 191 -1.47 11.93 -10.26
C ILE A 191 -0.88 10.96 -11.30
N PRO A 192 -1.68 10.02 -11.84
CA PRO A 192 -3.08 9.71 -11.47
C PRO A 192 -3.23 9.18 -10.05
N HIS A 193 -4.45 9.26 -9.48
CA HIS A 193 -4.73 8.68 -8.17
C HIS A 193 -4.53 7.17 -8.18
N ILE A 194 -4.14 6.61 -7.04
CA ILE A 194 -3.83 5.19 -6.91
C ILE A 194 -4.81 4.55 -5.92
N ILE A 195 -5.50 3.52 -6.36
CA ILE A 195 -6.32 2.65 -5.51
C ILE A 195 -5.50 1.39 -5.23
N HIS A 196 -5.27 1.08 -3.95
CA HIS A 196 -4.38 -0.01 -3.52
C HIS A 196 -5.00 -1.39 -3.70
N ARG A 197 -6.26 -1.58 -3.32
CA ARG A 197 -7.08 -2.79 -3.46
C ARG A 197 -6.71 -3.98 -2.56
N ASP A 198 -5.62 -3.90 -1.80
CA ASP A 198 -5.23 -4.95 -0.85
C ASP A 198 -4.68 -4.36 0.47
N ILE A 199 -5.41 -3.40 1.04
CA ILE A 199 -5.10 -2.86 2.37
C ILE A 199 -5.43 -3.91 3.43
N LYS A 200 -4.40 -4.31 4.21
CA LYS A 200 -4.49 -5.30 5.29
C LYS A 200 -3.27 -5.20 6.21
N SER A 201 -3.34 -5.78 7.40
CA SER A 201 -2.26 -5.73 8.39
C SER A 201 -0.92 -6.33 7.89
N SER A 202 -0.96 -7.36 7.05
CA SER A 202 0.28 -7.94 6.48
C SER A 202 0.96 -7.06 5.43
N ASN A 203 0.25 -6.08 4.86
CA ASN A 203 0.78 -5.10 3.91
C ASN A 203 1.11 -3.74 4.55
N ILE A 204 0.97 -3.62 5.87
CA ILE A 204 1.47 -2.50 6.67
C ILE A 204 2.76 -2.95 7.33
N LEU A 205 3.89 -2.46 6.83
CA LEU A 205 5.21 -2.79 7.35
C LEU A 205 5.68 -1.73 8.35
N LEU A 206 6.55 -2.15 9.28
CA LEU A 206 7.00 -1.31 10.39
C LEU A 206 8.51 -1.09 10.30
N ASP A 207 8.91 0.17 10.29
CA ASP A 207 10.33 0.53 10.33
C ASP A 207 10.92 0.40 11.74
N GLN A 208 12.20 0.72 11.91
CA GLN A 208 12.89 0.64 13.20
C GLN A 208 12.28 1.49 14.31
N ASN A 209 11.52 2.51 13.97
CA ASN A 209 10.83 3.42 14.88
C ASN A 209 9.35 3.08 15.05
N MET A 210 8.88 1.91 14.57
CA MET A 210 7.48 1.52 14.52
C MET A 210 6.62 2.50 13.68
N GLU A 211 7.21 3.15 12.69
CA GLU A 211 6.46 3.96 11.72
C GLU A 211 5.90 3.05 10.64
N ALA A 212 4.61 3.22 10.33
CA ALA A 212 3.94 2.40 9.33
C ALA A 212 4.31 2.80 7.90
N ARG A 213 4.50 1.79 7.04
CA ARG A 213 4.66 1.94 5.60
C ARG A 213 3.77 0.96 4.85
N VAL A 214 2.89 1.50 4.01
CA VAL A 214 2.01 0.70 3.15
C VAL A 214 2.85 0.09 2.04
N SER A 215 2.61 -1.19 1.75
CA SER A 215 3.41 -2.02 0.82
C SER A 215 2.52 -2.94 -0.01
N ASP A 216 3.12 -3.61 -0.99
CA ASP A 216 2.50 -4.60 -1.90
C ASP A 216 1.46 -4.00 -2.86
N PHE A 217 1.97 -3.33 -3.89
CA PHE A 217 1.18 -2.67 -4.94
C PHE A 217 0.82 -3.59 -6.12
N GLY A 218 0.99 -4.90 -6.01
CA GLY A 218 0.74 -5.88 -7.08
C GLY A 218 -0.72 -5.94 -7.56
N LEU A 219 -1.67 -5.42 -6.77
CA LEU A 219 -3.07 -5.24 -7.15
C LEU A 219 -3.45 -3.78 -7.41
N ALA A 220 -2.55 -2.82 -7.18
CA ALA A 220 -2.85 -1.41 -7.32
C ALA A 220 -3.32 -1.05 -8.74
N THR A 221 -4.13 -0.02 -8.83
CA THR A 221 -4.61 0.47 -10.12
C THR A 221 -4.61 2.00 -10.14
N LEU A 222 -4.18 2.55 -11.27
CA LEU A 222 -4.22 3.98 -11.53
C LEU A 222 -5.64 4.37 -11.92
N MET A 223 -6.14 5.45 -11.35
CA MET A 223 -7.47 5.98 -11.62
C MET A 223 -7.34 7.29 -12.39
N GLU A 224 -7.87 7.30 -13.61
CA GLU A 224 -7.93 8.51 -14.42
C GLU A 224 -8.74 9.61 -13.71
N PRO A 225 -8.36 10.90 -13.87
CA PRO A 225 -8.97 12.02 -13.14
C PRO A 225 -10.50 12.11 -13.27
N ASP A 226 -11.03 11.70 -14.40
CA ASP A 226 -12.48 11.81 -14.72
C ASP A 226 -13.27 10.54 -14.32
N LYS A 227 -12.61 9.54 -13.72
CA LYS A 227 -13.26 8.29 -13.32
C LYS A 227 -13.47 8.21 -11.82
N THR A 228 -14.59 7.62 -11.41
CA THR A 228 -14.94 7.37 -10.01
C THR A 228 -14.57 5.96 -9.57
N HIS A 229 -14.29 5.05 -10.51
CA HIS A 229 -13.95 3.65 -10.25
C HIS A 229 -13.18 3.04 -11.41
N VAL A 230 -12.52 1.92 -11.13
CA VAL A 230 -11.91 1.05 -12.15
C VAL A 230 -12.60 -0.30 -12.12
N SER A 231 -13.19 -0.70 -13.25
CA SER A 231 -13.80 -2.05 -13.39
C SER A 231 -12.68 -3.09 -13.55
N THR A 232 -12.70 -4.11 -12.70
CA THR A 232 -11.64 -5.13 -12.67
C THR A 232 -12.17 -6.43 -12.06
N PHE A 233 -11.44 -7.53 -12.25
CA PHE A 233 -11.72 -8.74 -11.48
C PHE A 233 -11.58 -8.47 -9.99
N VAL A 234 -12.53 -9.02 -9.20
CA VAL A 234 -12.46 -8.95 -7.75
C VAL A 234 -11.18 -9.64 -7.28
N ALA A 235 -10.32 -8.89 -6.65
CA ALA A 235 -9.06 -9.35 -6.10
C ALA A 235 -8.78 -8.62 -4.78
N GLY A 236 -8.05 -9.25 -3.88
CA GLY A 236 -7.75 -8.76 -2.55
C GLY A 236 -7.92 -9.87 -1.52
N THR A 237 -7.88 -9.53 -0.26
CA THR A 237 -7.85 -10.50 0.84
C THR A 237 -9.23 -10.61 1.50
N PHE A 238 -9.73 -11.85 1.60
CA PHE A 238 -10.99 -12.13 2.29
C PHE A 238 -10.96 -11.57 3.73
N GLY A 239 -12.09 -11.02 4.17
CA GLY A 239 -12.21 -10.34 5.46
C GLY A 239 -11.92 -8.85 5.43
N TYR A 240 -11.18 -8.35 4.43
CA TYR A 240 -10.88 -6.92 4.24
C TYR A 240 -11.65 -6.30 3.08
N LEU A 241 -12.17 -7.10 2.17
CA LEU A 241 -12.88 -6.62 0.97
C LEU A 241 -14.18 -5.95 1.33
N ALA A 242 -14.38 -4.76 0.77
CA ALA A 242 -15.66 -4.05 0.84
C ALA A 242 -16.76 -4.83 0.13
N PRO A 243 -17.99 -4.91 0.71
CA PRO A 243 -19.08 -5.72 0.14
C PRO A 243 -19.44 -5.31 -1.29
N GLU A 244 -19.54 -4.02 -1.57
CA GLU A 244 -19.88 -3.52 -2.90
C GLU A 244 -18.83 -3.85 -3.98
N TYR A 245 -17.57 -3.98 -3.57
CA TYR A 245 -16.51 -4.37 -4.50
C TYR A 245 -16.66 -5.83 -4.91
N PHE A 246 -17.03 -6.68 -3.94
CA PHE A 246 -17.29 -8.08 -4.20
C PHE A 246 -18.47 -8.26 -5.18
N ASP A 247 -19.53 -7.46 -5.02
CA ASP A 247 -20.74 -7.56 -5.83
C ASP A 247 -20.60 -6.95 -7.23
N THR A 248 -19.83 -5.87 -7.36
CA THR A 248 -19.80 -5.06 -8.58
C THR A 248 -18.52 -5.18 -9.41
N GLY A 249 -17.43 -5.66 -8.83
CA GLY A 249 -16.10 -5.63 -9.44
C GLY A 249 -15.54 -4.22 -9.65
N ARG A 250 -16.10 -3.19 -8.99
CA ARG A 250 -15.68 -1.78 -9.12
C ARG A 250 -14.74 -1.40 -8.00
N ALA A 251 -13.46 -1.26 -8.32
CA ALA A 251 -12.47 -0.77 -7.37
C ALA A 251 -12.59 0.74 -7.19
N THR A 252 -12.63 1.19 -5.94
CA THR A 252 -12.77 2.62 -5.56
C THR A 252 -11.89 2.92 -4.36
N GLY A 253 -11.55 4.22 -4.15
CA GLY A 253 -10.89 4.64 -2.90
C GLY A 253 -11.74 4.34 -1.65
N LYS A 254 -13.08 4.30 -1.77
CA LYS A 254 -13.98 3.93 -0.66
C LYS A 254 -13.87 2.44 -0.29
N GLY A 255 -13.42 1.59 -1.22
CA GLY A 255 -13.05 0.21 -0.94
C GLY A 255 -11.79 0.11 -0.06
N ASP A 256 -10.74 0.90 -0.33
CA ASP A 256 -9.55 0.97 0.52
C ASP A 256 -9.88 1.55 1.91
N VAL A 257 -10.81 2.54 2.00
CA VAL A 257 -11.31 3.06 3.27
C VAL A 257 -11.96 1.96 4.11
N TYR A 258 -12.79 1.12 3.50
CA TYR A 258 -13.38 -0.03 4.19
C TYR A 258 -12.32 -1.00 4.71
N SER A 259 -11.37 -1.38 3.87
CA SER A 259 -10.26 -2.26 4.25
C SER A 259 -9.42 -1.66 5.38
N PHE A 260 -9.18 -0.35 5.38
CA PHE A 260 -8.53 0.36 6.48
C PHE A 260 -9.36 0.33 7.77
N GLY A 261 -10.68 0.46 7.68
CA GLY A 261 -11.59 0.27 8.82
C GLY A 261 -11.41 -1.10 9.48
N VAL A 262 -11.23 -2.17 8.68
CA VAL A 262 -10.92 -3.51 9.21
C VAL A 262 -9.57 -3.53 9.93
N VAL A 263 -8.54 -2.88 9.38
CA VAL A 263 -7.23 -2.75 10.05
C VAL A 263 -7.34 -2.01 11.39
N LEU A 264 -8.17 -0.96 11.49
CA LEU A 264 -8.44 -0.29 12.75
C LEU A 264 -9.06 -1.24 13.77
N LEU A 265 -10.00 -2.10 13.36
CA LEU A 265 -10.55 -3.13 14.25
C LEU A 265 -9.49 -4.15 14.69
N GLU A 266 -8.58 -4.56 13.82
CA GLU A 266 -7.46 -5.44 14.23
C GLU A 266 -6.58 -4.77 15.30
N LEU A 267 -6.28 -3.47 15.14
CA LEU A 267 -5.48 -2.70 16.11
C LEU A 267 -6.19 -2.55 17.46
N LEU A 268 -7.52 -2.46 17.47
CA LEU A 268 -8.31 -2.29 18.69
C LEU A 268 -8.59 -3.62 19.41
N THR A 269 -8.87 -4.67 18.64
CA THR A 269 -9.32 -5.96 19.18
C THR A 269 -8.22 -7.01 19.33
N GLY A 270 -7.07 -6.82 18.63
CA GLY A 270 -6.04 -7.84 18.54
C GLY A 270 -6.46 -9.10 17.78
N LYS A 271 -7.62 -9.09 17.08
CA LYS A 271 -8.17 -10.27 16.38
C LYS A 271 -8.04 -10.13 14.87
N LYS A 272 -7.76 -11.25 14.20
CA LYS A 272 -7.78 -11.32 12.73
C LYS A 272 -9.21 -11.32 12.19
N PRO A 273 -9.49 -10.65 11.06
CA PRO A 273 -10.80 -10.73 10.41
C PRO A 273 -11.12 -12.14 9.87
N THR A 274 -10.09 -12.99 9.73
CA THR A 274 -10.18 -14.39 9.27
C THR A 274 -9.87 -15.40 10.38
N ASP A 275 -10.04 -15.03 11.65
CA ASP A 275 -9.85 -15.93 12.79
C ASP A 275 -10.80 -17.12 12.67
N GLU A 276 -10.30 -18.34 13.02
CA GLU A 276 -11.08 -19.58 12.95
C GLU A 276 -12.36 -19.49 13.78
N ALA A 277 -12.31 -18.84 14.96
CA ALA A 277 -13.48 -18.66 15.80
C ALA A 277 -14.63 -17.93 15.07
N PHE A 278 -14.33 -16.93 14.23
CA PHE A 278 -15.36 -16.25 13.44
C PHE A 278 -15.89 -17.13 12.29
N LEU A 279 -15.03 -17.96 11.72
CA LEU A 279 -15.44 -18.86 10.63
C LEU A 279 -16.34 -19.99 11.15
N GLU A 280 -16.04 -20.54 12.32
CA GLU A 280 -16.85 -21.58 12.97
C GLU A 280 -18.23 -21.07 13.39
N GLU A 281 -18.31 -19.85 13.89
CA GLU A 281 -19.56 -19.20 14.26
C GLU A 281 -20.35 -18.63 13.08
N GLY A 282 -19.78 -18.69 11.84
CA GLY A 282 -20.38 -18.11 10.63
C GLY A 282 -20.48 -16.59 10.66
N THR A 283 -19.70 -15.93 11.53
CA THR A 283 -19.65 -14.47 11.68
C THR A 283 -18.36 -13.89 11.13
N LYS A 284 -18.20 -12.58 11.20
CA LYS A 284 -17.00 -11.85 10.78
C LYS A 284 -16.62 -10.85 11.87
N LEU A 285 -15.32 -10.51 11.98
CA LEU A 285 -14.84 -9.49 12.92
C LEU A 285 -15.70 -8.21 12.89
N VAL A 286 -16.00 -7.71 11.69
CA VAL A 286 -16.82 -6.50 11.51
C VAL A 286 -18.23 -6.66 12.10
N THR A 287 -18.88 -7.79 11.84
CA THR A 287 -20.25 -8.06 12.32
C THR A 287 -20.26 -8.22 13.84
N TRP A 288 -19.29 -8.95 14.37
CA TRP A 288 -19.15 -9.15 15.82
C TRP A 288 -18.93 -7.82 16.56
N VAL A 289 -17.97 -6.98 16.10
CA VAL A 289 -17.71 -5.69 16.72
C VAL A 289 -18.93 -4.77 16.63
N LYS A 290 -19.60 -4.68 15.46
CA LYS A 290 -20.80 -3.85 15.30
C LYS A 290 -21.89 -4.24 16.32
N GLY A 291 -22.16 -5.52 16.47
CA GLY A 291 -23.17 -6.00 17.41
C GLY A 291 -22.85 -5.61 18.87
N VAL A 292 -21.59 -5.73 19.29
CA VAL A 292 -21.18 -5.39 20.66
C VAL A 292 -21.18 -3.87 20.90
N VAL A 293 -20.76 -3.07 19.90
CA VAL A 293 -20.78 -1.59 20.00
C VAL A 293 -22.21 -1.05 20.01
N GLU A 294 -23.15 -1.64 19.29
CA GLU A 294 -24.59 -1.29 19.35
C GLU A 294 -25.16 -1.49 20.77
N GLU A 295 -24.62 -2.45 21.53
CA GLU A 295 -24.96 -2.69 22.93
C GLU A 295 -24.22 -1.75 23.92
N ARG A 296 -23.34 -0.87 23.43
CA ARG A 296 -22.44 0.00 24.22
C ARG A 296 -21.56 -0.79 25.19
N ARG A 297 -20.92 -1.82 24.66
CA ARG A 297 -20.10 -2.76 25.41
C ARG A 297 -18.73 -2.97 24.75
N GLU A 298 -18.13 -1.87 24.28
CA GLU A 298 -16.87 -1.84 23.54
C GLU A 298 -15.72 -2.53 24.29
N GLU A 299 -15.77 -2.52 25.61
CA GLU A 299 -14.77 -3.18 26.47
C GLU A 299 -14.69 -4.70 26.25
N TYR A 300 -15.75 -5.34 25.75
CA TYR A 300 -15.75 -6.80 25.50
C TYR A 300 -15.02 -7.18 24.21
N VAL A 301 -14.84 -6.25 23.30
CA VAL A 301 -14.12 -6.48 22.06
C VAL A 301 -12.70 -5.93 22.08
N LEU A 302 -12.37 -5.11 23.09
CA LEU A 302 -11.06 -4.49 23.24
C LEU A 302 -10.00 -5.53 23.55
N ASP A 303 -8.82 -5.43 22.93
CA ASP A 303 -7.64 -6.19 23.29
C ASP A 303 -7.29 -5.94 24.77
N SER A 304 -7.13 -7.02 25.54
CA SER A 304 -6.83 -6.95 26.97
C SER A 304 -5.58 -6.13 27.30
N SER A 305 -4.62 -6.04 26.38
CA SER A 305 -3.42 -5.19 26.52
C SER A 305 -3.72 -3.69 26.50
N LEU A 306 -4.91 -3.29 26.07
CA LEU A 306 -5.36 -1.90 25.99
C LEU A 306 -6.30 -1.48 27.13
N SER A 307 -6.56 -2.34 28.11
CA SER A 307 -7.53 -2.11 29.20
C SER A 307 -7.21 -0.89 30.09
N SER A 308 -5.96 -0.43 30.13
CA SER A 308 -5.51 0.74 30.90
C SER A 308 -5.33 2.01 30.07
N CYS A 309 -5.77 1.99 28.80
CA CYS A 309 -5.59 3.12 27.88
C CYS A 309 -6.70 4.18 28.03
N PRO A 310 -6.48 5.42 27.54
CA PRO A 310 -7.51 6.46 27.60
C PRO A 310 -8.77 6.03 26.83
N VAL A 311 -9.89 5.89 27.56
CA VAL A 311 -11.17 5.39 27.05
C VAL A 311 -11.68 6.24 25.89
N ASP A 312 -11.55 7.56 26.00
CA ASP A 312 -12.02 8.49 24.97
C ASP A 312 -11.24 8.33 23.65
N GLU A 313 -9.93 8.11 23.70
CA GLU A 313 -9.12 7.86 22.49
C GLU A 313 -9.52 6.55 21.81
N ILE A 314 -9.77 5.51 22.61
CA ILE A 314 -10.21 4.20 22.13
C ILE A 314 -11.59 4.32 21.47
N ASN A 315 -12.57 4.92 22.16
CA ASN A 315 -13.94 5.08 21.66
C ASN A 315 -13.97 5.92 20.38
N ASN A 316 -13.22 7.02 20.33
CA ASN A 316 -13.10 7.83 19.12
C ASN A 316 -12.51 7.01 17.94
N THR A 317 -11.54 6.13 18.21
CA THR A 317 -10.96 5.27 17.17
C THR A 317 -11.95 4.20 16.72
N PHE A 318 -12.75 3.60 17.62
CA PHE A 318 -13.87 2.72 17.24
C PHE A 318 -14.87 3.45 16.34
N ASN A 319 -15.27 4.67 16.69
CA ASN A 319 -16.18 5.47 15.89
C ASN A 319 -15.63 5.70 14.46
N ILE A 320 -14.34 6.06 14.33
CA ILE A 320 -13.70 6.22 13.02
C ILE A 320 -13.71 4.89 12.23
N ALA A 321 -13.39 3.77 12.90
CA ALA A 321 -13.43 2.46 12.27
C ALA A 321 -14.84 2.13 11.75
N LEU A 322 -15.87 2.35 12.54
CA LEU A 322 -17.27 2.11 12.16
C LEU A 322 -17.72 3.00 10.99
N MET A 323 -17.31 4.28 10.96
CA MET A 323 -17.57 5.17 9.84
C MET A 323 -16.90 4.66 8.54
N CYS A 324 -15.67 4.13 8.63
CA CYS A 324 -15.00 3.49 7.50
C CYS A 324 -15.72 2.22 7.02
N LEU A 325 -16.39 1.51 7.93
CA LEU A 325 -17.08 0.24 7.68
C LEU A 325 -18.57 0.40 7.35
N GLU A 326 -19.03 1.62 7.02
CA GLU A 326 -20.38 1.86 6.53
C GLU A 326 -20.68 0.99 5.30
N THR A 327 -21.89 0.42 5.28
CA THR A 327 -22.32 -0.46 4.18
C THR A 327 -22.44 0.33 2.88
N ASP A 328 -22.98 1.55 2.95
CA ASP A 328 -23.06 2.48 1.83
C ASP A 328 -21.71 3.19 1.64
N PRO A 329 -21.00 2.97 0.51
CA PRO A 329 -19.72 3.60 0.25
C PRO A 329 -19.76 5.13 0.27
N SER A 330 -20.91 5.73 -0.06
CA SER A 330 -21.05 7.20 -0.08
C SER A 330 -21.01 7.82 1.32
N LYS A 331 -21.36 7.06 2.34
CA LYS A 331 -21.34 7.48 3.75
C LYS A 331 -19.97 7.32 4.41
N ARG A 332 -19.07 6.54 3.82
CA ARG A 332 -17.70 6.41 4.34
C ARG A 332 -16.94 7.72 4.15
N PRO A 333 -16.11 8.13 5.10
CA PRO A 333 -15.21 9.27 4.90
C PRO A 333 -14.20 9.02 3.77
N THR A 334 -13.56 10.06 3.28
CA THR A 334 -12.33 9.97 2.49
C THR A 334 -11.14 9.67 3.40
N MET A 335 -10.02 9.15 2.87
CA MET A 335 -8.82 8.94 3.70
C MET A 335 -8.24 10.23 4.26
N ALA A 336 -8.39 11.36 3.56
CA ALA A 336 -7.99 12.68 4.09
C ALA A 336 -8.83 13.08 5.33
N GLU A 337 -10.14 12.81 5.31
CA GLU A 337 -11.00 13.02 6.48
C GLU A 337 -10.65 12.06 7.62
N VAL A 338 -10.34 10.79 7.32
CA VAL A 338 -9.88 9.81 8.32
C VAL A 338 -8.59 10.30 9.02
N VAL A 339 -7.60 10.76 8.25
CA VAL A 339 -6.37 11.34 8.81
C VAL A 339 -6.70 12.49 9.76
N LYS A 340 -7.54 13.43 9.33
CA LYS A 340 -7.94 14.58 10.15
C LYS A 340 -8.63 14.16 11.44
N MET A 341 -9.54 13.19 11.39
CA MET A 341 -10.23 12.67 12.57
C MET A 341 -9.26 11.98 13.53
N LEU A 342 -8.34 11.17 13.03
CA LEU A 342 -7.30 10.55 13.86
C LEU A 342 -6.40 11.61 14.50
N GLU A 343 -5.97 12.64 13.80
CA GLU A 343 -5.12 13.72 14.35
C GLU A 343 -5.82 14.50 15.47
N GLN A 344 -7.13 14.65 15.41
CA GLN A 344 -7.93 15.32 16.44
C GLN A 344 -7.99 14.56 17.77
N ILE A 345 -7.86 13.23 17.76
CA ILE A 345 -7.88 12.43 19.01
C ILE A 345 -6.80 12.91 19.99
N LYS A 346 -5.56 13.13 19.54
CA LYS A 346 -4.47 13.57 20.44
C LYS A 346 -4.44 15.06 20.73
N SER A 347 -4.98 15.90 19.87
CA SER A 347 -5.07 17.33 20.16
C SER A 347 -6.10 17.65 21.25
N GLY A 348 -7.14 16.80 21.40
CA GLY A 348 -8.14 16.92 22.47
C GLY A 348 -7.59 16.56 23.86
N SER A 349 -6.69 15.57 23.96
CA SER A 349 -6.10 15.15 25.24
C SER A 349 -5.14 16.19 25.84
N ALA A 350 -4.51 17.03 25.00
CA ALA A 350 -3.58 18.07 25.47
C ALA A 350 -4.27 19.29 26.09
N VAL A 351 -5.59 19.45 25.89
CA VAL A 351 -6.38 20.59 26.42
C VAL A 351 -6.99 20.29 27.78
N THR A 352 -7.09 19.03 28.19
CA THR A 352 -7.69 18.61 29.45
C THR A 352 -6.69 18.51 30.62
N ASP A 353 -5.38 18.60 30.35
CA ASP A 353 -4.30 18.57 31.36
C ASP A 353 -3.73 19.96 31.71
N SER A 354 -4.44 21.06 31.38
CA SER A 354 -4.03 22.43 31.67
C SER A 354 -4.93 23.13 32.69
#